data_96a86256b84fab44834b1847c636d601
#
_entry.id   96a86256b84fab44834b1847c636d601
#
_cell.length_a   1.000
_cell.length_b   1.000
_cell.length_c   1.000
_cell.angle_alpha   90.00
_cell.angle_beta   90.00
_cell.angle_gamma   90.00
#
_symmetry.space_group_name_H-M   'P 1'
#
loop_
_entity.id
_entity.type
_entity.pdbx_description
1 polymer ?
#
loop_
_entity_poly.entity_id
_entity_poly.type
_entity_poly.pdbx_seq_one_letter_code
_entity_poly.pdbx_strand_id
1 'polypeptide(L)'
;MTESPSISLPRQAQVVIVGGGIVGCSIAYHLTKLGVRDVLLLERKQLTCGTTWHAAGLVRASQAYANLTKLAVYTTNLYRTLEQETGQATGFKETGSLSIALNEERWDEFKRSATAGKAMGV
;
A
#
# COMPACT_ATOMS: atom_id res chain seq x y z
N MET A 1 -16.21 9.42 34.16
CA MET A 1 -16.78 9.16 32.82
C MET A 1 -16.40 10.35 31.99
N THR A 2 -15.37 10.19 31.16
CA THR A 2 -14.92 11.26 30.23
C THR A 2 -15.82 11.14 28.99
N GLU A 3 -16.68 12.15 28.81
CA GLU A 3 -17.46 12.25 27.55
C GLU A 3 -16.49 12.30 26.37
N SER A 4 -16.66 11.38 25.44
CA SER A 4 -15.97 11.44 24.16
C SER A 4 -16.40 12.72 23.44
N PRO A 5 -15.46 13.53 22.91
CA PRO A 5 -15.84 14.75 22.21
C PRO A 5 -16.79 14.38 21.05
N SER A 6 -17.94 15.02 21.02
CA SER A 6 -18.91 14.86 19.94
C SER A 6 -18.29 15.40 18.65
N ILE A 7 -17.78 14.50 17.80
CA ILE A 7 -17.29 14.87 16.47
C ILE A 7 -18.51 15.18 15.63
N SER A 8 -18.75 16.45 15.33
CA SER A 8 -19.75 16.83 14.34
C SER A 8 -19.22 16.53 12.93
N LEU A 9 -19.88 15.62 12.23
CA LEU A 9 -19.54 15.34 10.83
C LEU A 9 -19.89 16.57 9.95
N PRO A 10 -19.05 16.88 8.94
CA PRO A 10 -19.38 17.90 7.98
C PRO A 10 -20.65 17.49 7.19
N ARG A 11 -21.47 18.48 6.80
CA ARG A 11 -22.69 18.22 6.05
C ARG A 11 -22.44 17.82 4.59
N GLN A 12 -21.28 18.15 4.06
CA GLN A 12 -20.85 17.85 2.68
C GLN A 12 -19.33 17.74 2.65
N ALA A 13 -18.81 16.98 1.70
CA ALA A 13 -17.42 16.88 1.34
C ALA A 13 -17.30 16.62 -0.17
N GLN A 14 -16.19 17.08 -0.77
CA GLN A 14 -15.91 16.82 -2.18
C GLN A 14 -15.70 15.33 -2.45
N VAL A 15 -15.01 14.64 -1.55
CA VAL A 15 -14.77 13.20 -1.62
C VAL A 15 -15.02 12.57 -0.26
N VAL A 16 -15.82 11.51 -0.24
CA VAL A 16 -16.06 10.70 0.96
C VAL A 16 -15.49 9.31 0.73
N ILE A 17 -14.59 8.89 1.61
CA ILE A 17 -13.96 7.56 1.61
C ILE A 17 -14.56 6.79 2.79
N VAL A 18 -15.13 5.62 2.50
CA VAL A 18 -15.70 4.75 3.53
C VAL A 18 -14.76 3.57 3.76
N GLY A 19 -14.20 3.51 4.97
CA GLY A 19 -13.26 2.49 5.41
C GLY A 19 -11.83 3.01 5.56
N GLY A 20 -11.29 2.94 6.77
CA GLY A 20 -9.94 3.38 7.14
C GLY A 20 -8.90 2.26 7.11
N GLY A 21 -9.03 1.28 6.21
CA GLY A 21 -7.99 0.30 5.92
C GLY A 21 -6.90 0.89 5.02
N ILE A 22 -5.91 0.06 4.65
CA ILE A 22 -4.77 0.50 3.81
C ILE A 22 -5.22 1.15 2.49
N VAL A 23 -6.29 0.64 1.88
CA VAL A 23 -6.81 1.19 0.62
C VAL A 23 -7.39 2.58 0.83
N GLY A 24 -8.28 2.76 1.81
CA GLY A 24 -8.89 4.06 2.10
C GLY A 24 -7.86 5.10 2.54
N CYS A 25 -6.92 4.73 3.41
CA CYS A 25 -5.82 5.60 3.81
C CYS A 25 -4.93 5.99 2.62
N SER A 26 -4.62 5.04 1.73
CA SER A 26 -3.83 5.31 0.52
C SER A 26 -4.57 6.25 -0.43
N ILE A 27 -5.88 6.08 -0.63
CA ILE A 27 -6.70 6.98 -1.45
C ILE A 27 -6.69 8.40 -0.86
N ALA A 28 -6.93 8.55 0.45
CA ALA A 28 -6.90 9.84 1.13
C ALA A 28 -5.55 10.53 0.96
N TYR A 29 -4.45 9.80 1.20
CA TYR A 29 -3.09 10.30 1.03
C TYR A 29 -2.82 10.80 -0.39
N HIS A 30 -3.17 10.01 -1.42
CA HIS A 30 -2.90 10.39 -2.80
C HIS A 30 -3.79 11.55 -3.28
N LEU A 31 -5.06 11.59 -2.86
CA LEU A 31 -5.94 12.73 -3.15
C LEU A 31 -5.39 14.02 -2.57
N THR A 32 -4.92 14.01 -1.32
CA THR A 32 -4.33 15.21 -0.71
C THR A 32 -3.03 15.61 -1.40
N LYS A 33 -2.19 14.66 -1.82
CA LYS A 33 -0.98 14.95 -2.64
C LYS A 33 -1.33 15.55 -4.00
N LEU A 34 -2.45 15.19 -4.58
CA LEU A 34 -2.98 15.77 -5.82
C LEU A 34 -3.68 17.13 -5.62
N GLY A 35 -3.69 17.65 -4.38
CA GLY A 35 -4.25 18.97 -4.06
C GLY A 35 -5.73 18.96 -3.70
N VAL A 36 -6.39 17.80 -3.63
CA VAL A 36 -7.78 17.69 -3.15
C VAL A 36 -7.78 17.84 -1.62
N ARG A 37 -8.37 18.92 -1.13
CA ARG A 37 -8.32 19.26 0.32
C ARG A 37 -9.58 18.89 1.09
N ASP A 38 -10.71 18.78 0.41
CA ASP A 38 -12.00 18.47 1.01
C ASP A 38 -12.28 16.96 0.89
N VAL A 39 -11.54 16.19 1.68
CA VAL A 39 -11.62 14.72 1.72
C VAL A 39 -12.04 14.29 3.12
N LEU A 40 -13.14 13.54 3.20
CA LEU A 40 -13.64 12.95 4.44
C LEU A 40 -13.41 11.43 4.43
N LEU A 41 -12.64 10.91 5.38
CA LEU A 41 -12.49 9.48 5.59
C LEU A 41 -13.31 9.05 6.79
N LEU A 42 -14.21 8.10 6.58
CA LEU A 42 -15.08 7.53 7.60
C LEU A 42 -14.61 6.12 7.96
N GLU A 43 -14.28 5.92 9.23
CA GLU A 43 -13.99 4.60 9.80
C GLU A 43 -14.86 4.37 11.04
N ARG A 44 -15.50 3.22 11.13
CA ARG A 44 -16.42 2.92 12.24
C ARG A 44 -15.71 2.51 13.55
N LYS A 45 -14.42 2.14 13.48
CA LYS A 45 -13.61 1.70 14.62
C LYS A 45 -12.26 2.45 14.59
N GLN A 46 -11.16 1.71 14.63
CA GLN A 46 -9.81 2.25 14.51
C GLN A 46 -9.27 2.05 13.09
N LEU A 47 -8.43 2.96 12.63
CA LEU A 47 -7.75 2.81 11.34
C LEU A 47 -7.01 1.47 11.30
N THR A 48 -7.08 0.80 10.17
CA THR A 48 -6.41 -0.48 9.88
C THR A 48 -6.87 -1.71 10.69
N CYS A 49 -7.84 -1.59 11.59
CA CYS A 49 -8.29 -2.68 12.47
C CYS A 49 -9.02 -3.85 11.76
N GLY A 50 -9.36 -3.70 10.49
CA GLY A 50 -10.01 -4.73 9.67
C GLY A 50 -8.99 -5.66 8.97
N THR A 51 -9.24 -5.95 7.70
CA THR A 51 -8.41 -6.85 6.88
C THR A 51 -6.93 -6.43 6.82
N THR A 52 -6.64 -5.13 6.91
CA THR A 52 -5.26 -4.61 6.89
C THR A 52 -4.41 -5.17 8.04
N TRP A 53 -4.97 -5.28 9.23
CA TRP A 53 -4.28 -5.87 10.39
C TRP A 53 -3.93 -7.36 10.20
N HIS A 54 -4.69 -8.08 9.37
CA HIS A 54 -4.48 -9.51 9.13
C HIS A 54 -3.52 -9.79 7.97
N ALA A 55 -3.00 -8.75 7.31
CA ALA A 55 -2.08 -8.91 6.19
C ALA A 55 -0.69 -9.37 6.67
N ALA A 56 -0.04 -10.23 5.88
CA ALA A 56 1.30 -10.73 6.18
C ALA A 56 2.41 -9.67 6.11
N GLY A 57 2.11 -8.46 5.63
CA GLY A 57 3.07 -7.37 5.52
C GLY A 57 4.12 -7.55 4.42
N LEU A 58 3.89 -8.45 3.47
CA LEU A 58 4.81 -8.67 2.36
C LEU A 58 4.58 -7.65 1.24
N VAL A 59 5.55 -6.77 1.03
CA VAL A 59 5.55 -5.80 -0.06
C VAL A 59 6.54 -6.25 -1.13
N ARG A 60 6.04 -6.62 -2.31
CA ARG A 60 6.86 -7.14 -3.42
C ARG A 60 6.71 -6.26 -4.65
N ALA A 61 7.82 -5.93 -5.30
CA ALA A 61 7.81 -5.17 -6.55
C ALA A 61 7.35 -6.01 -7.75
N SER A 62 7.79 -7.26 -7.87
CA SER A 62 7.41 -8.13 -8.97
C SER A 62 6.03 -8.77 -8.77
N GLN A 63 5.17 -8.67 -9.77
CA GLN A 63 3.83 -9.26 -9.83
C GLN A 63 3.62 -10.03 -11.13
N ALA A 64 2.56 -10.86 -11.20
CA ALA A 64 2.26 -11.69 -12.37
C ALA A 64 1.93 -10.87 -13.63
N TYR A 65 1.43 -9.66 -13.49
CA TYR A 65 0.98 -8.80 -14.59
C TYR A 65 1.72 -7.48 -14.60
N ALA A 66 2.04 -6.96 -15.79
CA ALA A 66 2.79 -5.73 -15.97
C ALA A 66 2.17 -4.51 -15.25
N ASN A 67 0.85 -4.35 -15.31
CA ASN A 67 0.16 -3.24 -14.66
C ASN A 67 0.24 -3.34 -13.12
N LEU A 68 0.13 -4.55 -12.57
CA LEU A 68 0.31 -4.78 -11.14
C LEU A 68 1.77 -4.57 -10.71
N THR A 69 2.73 -4.96 -11.56
CA THR A 69 4.16 -4.70 -11.31
C THR A 69 4.44 -3.20 -11.27
N LYS A 70 3.89 -2.41 -12.21
CA LYS A 70 4.04 -0.94 -12.17
C LYS A 70 3.50 -0.34 -10.86
N LEU A 71 2.32 -0.77 -10.43
CA LEU A 71 1.74 -0.32 -9.15
C LEU A 71 2.60 -0.76 -7.96
N ALA A 72 3.12 -1.99 -7.98
CA ALA A 72 3.95 -2.51 -6.91
C ALA A 72 5.32 -1.81 -6.83
N VAL A 73 5.94 -1.48 -7.97
CA VAL A 73 7.16 -0.65 -8.03
C VAL A 73 6.90 0.74 -7.47
N TYR A 74 5.78 1.37 -7.86
CA TYR A 74 5.38 2.65 -7.27
C TYR A 74 5.23 2.54 -5.75
N THR A 75 4.56 1.49 -5.28
CA THR A 75 4.34 1.24 -3.85
C THR A 75 5.66 1.06 -3.09
N THR A 76 6.61 0.25 -3.61
CA THR A 76 7.93 0.08 -2.98
C THR A 76 8.70 1.39 -2.91
N ASN A 77 8.67 2.18 -3.96
CA ASN A 77 9.30 3.51 -3.97
C ASN A 77 8.67 4.45 -2.94
N LEU A 78 7.34 4.43 -2.83
CA LEU A 78 6.64 5.22 -1.82
C LEU A 78 7.05 4.80 -0.40
N TYR A 79 7.14 3.51 -0.10
CA TYR A 79 7.55 3.03 1.24
C TYR A 79 8.95 3.47 1.63
N ARG A 80 9.89 3.63 0.67
CA ARG A 80 11.24 4.15 0.93
C ARG A 80 11.24 5.59 1.42
N THR A 81 10.25 6.39 1.03
CA THR A 81 10.19 7.82 1.34
C THR A 81 9.19 8.16 2.45
N LEU A 82 8.22 7.28 2.73
CA LEU A 82 7.11 7.55 3.64
C LEU A 82 7.57 7.91 5.06
N GLU A 83 8.59 7.24 5.57
CA GLU A 83 9.12 7.53 6.90
C GLU A 83 9.70 8.95 6.98
N GLN A 84 10.46 9.36 5.97
CA GLN A 84 11.01 10.70 5.90
C GLN A 84 9.90 11.76 5.73
N GLU A 85 8.86 11.43 4.97
CA GLU A 85 7.76 12.34 4.68
C GLU A 85 6.81 12.53 5.88
N THR A 86 6.55 11.45 6.63
CA THR A 86 5.55 11.44 7.71
C THR A 86 6.15 11.54 9.12
N GLY A 87 7.44 11.28 9.27
CA GLY A 87 8.10 11.15 10.57
C GLY A 87 7.75 9.87 11.32
N GLN A 88 7.02 8.94 10.70
CA GLN A 88 6.60 7.68 11.31
C GLN A 88 7.24 6.50 10.58
N ALA A 89 7.92 5.63 11.34
CA ALA A 89 8.52 4.41 10.80
C ALA A 89 7.44 3.47 10.22
N THR A 90 7.66 3.04 8.98
CA THR A 90 6.78 2.07 8.31
C THR A 90 7.15 0.63 8.64
N GLY A 91 8.33 0.40 9.17
CA GLY A 91 8.91 -0.93 9.36
C GLY A 91 9.32 -1.62 8.04
N PHE A 92 9.23 -0.93 6.91
CA PHE A 92 9.62 -1.48 5.61
C PHE A 92 11.14 -1.75 5.55
N LYS A 93 11.49 -2.99 5.17
CA LYS A 93 12.89 -3.41 4.98
C LYS A 93 13.03 -4.12 3.66
N GLU A 94 13.98 -3.68 2.84
CA GLU A 94 14.29 -4.31 1.56
C GLU A 94 15.25 -5.47 1.76
N THR A 95 14.72 -6.60 2.16
CA THR A 95 15.49 -7.84 2.38
C THR A 95 15.64 -8.67 1.10
N GLY A 96 14.94 -8.29 0.02
CA GLY A 96 14.84 -9.09 -1.17
C GLY A 96 13.97 -10.34 -0.98
N SER A 97 13.99 -11.23 -1.96
CA SER A 97 13.31 -12.52 -1.90
C SER A 97 14.18 -13.62 -2.49
N LEU A 98 14.07 -14.82 -1.95
CA LEU A 98 14.73 -16.02 -2.45
C LEU A 98 13.67 -17.00 -2.93
N SER A 99 13.84 -17.50 -4.16
CA SER A 99 13.00 -18.57 -4.71
C SER A 99 13.86 -19.79 -5.05
N ILE A 100 13.38 -20.97 -4.69
CA ILE A 100 14.09 -22.22 -4.90
C ILE A 100 13.38 -23.01 -6.02
N ALA A 101 14.08 -23.38 -7.06
CA ALA A 101 13.61 -24.28 -8.10
C ALA A 101 13.90 -25.72 -7.69
N LEU A 102 12.87 -26.57 -7.66
CA LEU A 102 13.00 -27.99 -7.34
C LEU A 102 13.14 -28.88 -8.59
N ASN A 103 12.96 -28.29 -9.78
CA ASN A 103 13.10 -28.96 -11.06
C ASN A 103 13.49 -27.96 -12.16
N GLU A 104 13.88 -28.45 -13.33
CA GLU A 104 14.33 -27.63 -14.46
C GLU A 104 13.21 -26.72 -15.01
N GLU A 105 11.97 -27.21 -15.06
CA GLU A 105 10.84 -26.42 -15.55
C GLU A 105 10.63 -25.16 -14.69
N ARG A 106 10.73 -25.31 -13.38
CA ARG A 106 10.63 -24.19 -12.43
C ARG A 106 11.82 -23.25 -12.56
N TRP A 107 13.00 -23.78 -12.82
CA TRP A 107 14.18 -22.97 -13.07
C TRP A 107 14.05 -22.12 -14.34
N ASP A 108 13.52 -22.69 -15.41
CA ASP A 108 13.25 -21.97 -16.65
C ASP A 108 12.16 -20.90 -16.49
N GLU A 109 11.14 -21.17 -15.68
CA GLU A 109 10.13 -20.18 -15.31
C GLU A 109 10.77 -19.00 -14.56
N PHE A 110 11.67 -19.25 -13.60
CA PHE A 110 12.36 -18.20 -12.87
C PHE A 110 13.26 -17.35 -13.78
N LYS A 111 13.97 -17.95 -14.71
CA LYS A 111 14.77 -17.21 -15.71
C LYS A 111 13.89 -16.27 -16.54
N ARG A 112 12.74 -16.76 -17.02
CA ARG A 112 11.77 -15.93 -17.77
C ARG A 112 11.22 -14.80 -16.90
N SER A 113 10.84 -15.10 -15.67
CA SER A 113 10.32 -14.11 -14.72
C SER A 113 11.34 -13.05 -14.38
N ALA A 114 12.61 -13.42 -14.18
CA ALA A 114 13.69 -12.47 -13.93
C ALA A 114 13.93 -11.54 -15.12
N THR A 115 13.87 -12.06 -16.35
CA THR A 115 14.00 -11.26 -17.57
C THR A 115 12.84 -10.28 -17.71
N ALA A 116 11.61 -10.75 -17.48
CA ALA A 116 10.42 -9.90 -17.52
C ALA A 116 10.46 -8.82 -16.42
N GLY A 117 10.90 -9.17 -15.20
CA GLY A 117 11.07 -8.24 -14.10
C GLY A 117 12.01 -7.09 -14.44
N LYS A 118 13.20 -7.41 -14.99
CA LYS A 118 14.17 -6.40 -15.46
C LYS A 118 13.56 -5.43 -16.48
N ALA A 119 12.79 -5.95 -17.43
CA ALA A 119 12.12 -5.12 -18.43
C ALA A 119 11.05 -4.18 -17.82
N MET A 120 10.54 -4.53 -16.64
CA MET A 120 9.54 -3.75 -15.90
C MET A 120 10.13 -2.88 -14.77
N GLY A 121 11.46 -2.83 -14.65
CA GLY A 121 12.16 -2.00 -13.65
C GLY A 121 12.22 -2.61 -12.23
N VAL A 122 12.17 -3.93 -12.15
CA VAL A 122 12.33 -4.67 -10.88
C VAL A 122 13.73 -5.25 -10.75
#